data_328156fb2b7d42927cd5728ce87f55d2
#
_entry.id   328156fb2b7d42927cd5728ce87f55d2
#
_cell.length_a   1.000
_cell.length_b   1.000
_cell.length_c   1.000
_cell.angle_alpha   90.00
_cell.angle_beta   90.00
_cell.angle_gamma   90.00
#
_symmetry.space_group_name_H-M   'P 1'
#
loop_
_entity.id
_entity.type
_entity.pdbx_description
1 polymer ?
#
loop_
_entity_poly.entity_id
_entity_poly.type
_entity_poly.pdbx_seq_one_letter_code
_entity_poly.pdbx_strand_id
1 'polypeptide(L)'
;ILFVESTKMIGKGQLTLTGQLGDVMKESATAALTFVRSNAASFGIDLKFNETTDIHVHVPAGAIPKDGPSAGVSMVTSLVSLLSDTPVKEKVAMTGEITLRGNVLPIGGVKEKVTAAHRAGIKEIILPDHNRKDLEDVPANVAKDLTFHFAKEIKDVLNIAVPGVVKVLNKSKNSSKK
;
A
#
# COMPACT_ATOMS: atom_id res chain seq x y z
N ILE A 1 -9.84 7.48 -8.46
CA ILE A 1 -8.51 6.91 -8.14
C ILE A 1 -7.69 7.96 -7.41
N LEU A 2 -6.98 7.54 -6.37
CA LEU A 2 -5.96 8.34 -5.70
C LEU A 2 -4.58 7.82 -6.08
N PHE A 3 -3.66 8.73 -6.30
CA PHE A 3 -2.24 8.43 -6.42
C PHE A 3 -1.58 8.72 -5.07
N VAL A 4 -0.64 7.87 -4.66
CA VAL A 4 0.17 8.08 -3.46
C VAL A 4 1.61 8.20 -3.91
N GLU A 5 2.16 9.38 -3.78
CA GLU A 5 3.54 9.69 -4.11
C GLU A 5 4.36 9.80 -2.83
N SER A 6 5.53 9.18 -2.82
CA SER A 6 6.44 9.25 -1.67
C SER A 6 7.84 9.59 -2.14
N THR A 7 8.52 10.46 -1.39
CA THR A 7 9.93 10.77 -1.61
C THR A 7 10.69 10.72 -0.29
N LYS A 8 12.00 10.46 -0.37
CA LYS A 8 12.91 10.42 0.77
C LYS A 8 14.02 11.45 0.60
N MET A 9 14.47 12.02 1.71
CA MET A 9 15.55 12.98 1.76
C MET A 9 16.37 12.78 3.04
N ILE A 10 17.59 13.28 3.06
CA ILE A 10 18.42 13.27 4.27
C ILE A 10 17.70 14.05 5.37
N GLY A 11 17.58 13.45 6.55
CA GLY A 11 16.85 14.06 7.66
C GLY A 11 17.01 13.31 8.97
N LYS A 12 16.02 13.38 9.83
CA LYS A 12 16.02 12.82 11.19
C LYS A 12 14.78 11.97 11.50
N GLY A 13 14.13 11.43 10.47
CA GLY A 13 12.95 10.55 10.62
C GLY A 13 11.62 11.30 10.61
N GLN A 14 11.56 12.52 10.10
CA GLN A 14 10.31 13.26 10.00
C GLN A 14 9.40 12.68 8.89
N LEU A 15 8.11 12.54 9.19
CA LEU A 15 7.06 12.25 8.20
C LEU A 15 6.29 13.53 7.88
N THR A 16 6.31 13.93 6.63
CA THR A 16 5.49 15.04 6.11
C THR A 16 4.35 14.48 5.28
N LEU A 17 3.14 14.96 5.50
CA LEU A 17 1.93 14.54 4.79
C LEU A 17 1.26 15.73 4.13
N THR A 18 0.98 15.65 2.83
CA THR A 18 0.29 16.70 2.08
C THR A 18 -0.76 16.13 1.12
N GLY A 19 -1.69 16.97 0.64
CA GLY A 19 -2.75 16.59 -0.29
C GLY A 19 -4.16 16.70 0.29
N GLN A 20 -4.39 17.61 1.26
CA GLN A 20 -5.71 17.80 1.91
C GLN A 20 -6.22 16.51 2.59
N LEU A 21 -5.34 15.86 3.34
CA LEU A 21 -5.66 14.64 4.05
C LEU A 21 -6.42 14.95 5.35
N GLY A 22 -7.56 14.30 5.55
CA GLY A 22 -8.29 14.30 6.80
C GLY A 22 -7.55 13.49 7.88
N ASP A 23 -8.07 13.54 9.09
CA ASP A 23 -7.37 13.00 10.26
C ASP A 23 -7.26 11.47 10.21
N VAL A 24 -8.29 10.77 9.75
CA VAL A 24 -8.26 9.30 9.61
C VAL A 24 -7.19 8.86 8.59
N MET A 25 -7.06 9.57 7.48
CA MET A 25 -6.03 9.26 6.48
C MET A 25 -4.61 9.58 6.99
N LYS A 26 -4.42 10.63 7.78
CA LYS A 26 -3.14 10.93 8.45
C LYS A 26 -2.75 9.85 9.45
N GLU A 27 -3.71 9.37 10.26
CA GLU A 27 -3.50 8.25 11.16
C GLU A 27 -3.13 6.98 10.39
N SER A 28 -3.81 6.70 9.27
CA SER A 28 -3.49 5.57 8.40
C SER A 28 -2.07 5.64 7.85
N ALA A 29 -1.60 6.81 7.42
CA ALA A 29 -0.22 7.01 6.97
C ALA A 29 0.80 6.81 8.10
N THR A 30 0.47 7.27 9.31
CA THR A 30 1.30 7.08 10.51
C THR A 30 1.38 5.59 10.89
N ALA A 31 0.25 4.87 10.86
CA ALA A 31 0.20 3.43 11.10
C ALA A 31 1.01 2.66 10.04
N ALA A 32 0.92 3.07 8.78
CA ALA A 32 1.70 2.49 7.68
C ALA A 32 3.21 2.64 7.92
N LEU A 33 3.68 3.83 8.28
CA LEU A 33 5.09 4.05 8.59
C LEU A 33 5.54 3.22 9.81
N THR A 34 4.72 3.16 10.85
CA THR A 34 5.00 2.34 12.04
C THR A 34 5.13 0.87 11.68
N PHE A 35 4.23 0.34 10.86
CA PHE A 35 4.31 -1.04 10.37
C PHE A 35 5.58 -1.29 9.56
N VAL A 36 5.93 -0.39 8.63
CA VAL A 36 7.16 -0.51 7.83
C VAL A 36 8.40 -0.49 8.70
N ARG A 37 8.50 0.42 9.68
CA ARG A 37 9.61 0.48 10.63
C ARG A 37 9.74 -0.82 11.44
N SER A 38 8.64 -1.34 11.97
CA SER A 38 8.62 -2.56 12.76
C SER A 38 9.02 -3.81 11.96
N ASN A 39 8.88 -3.77 10.63
CA ASN A 39 9.15 -4.88 9.72
C ASN A 39 10.28 -4.58 8.71
N ALA A 40 11.08 -3.54 8.93
CA ALA A 40 12.09 -3.05 7.97
C ALA A 40 13.05 -4.16 7.51
N ALA A 41 13.56 -4.99 8.44
CA ALA A 41 14.41 -6.14 8.11
C ALA A 41 13.73 -7.11 7.14
N SER A 42 12.43 -7.28 7.27
CA SER A 42 11.62 -8.18 6.45
C SER A 42 11.49 -7.71 4.99
N PHE A 43 11.71 -6.44 4.74
CA PHE A 43 11.60 -5.81 3.43
C PHE A 43 12.95 -5.39 2.86
N GLY A 44 14.07 -5.77 3.51
CA GLY A 44 15.41 -5.36 3.10
C GLY A 44 15.66 -3.84 3.25
N ILE A 45 14.93 -3.18 4.14
CA ILE A 45 15.03 -1.76 4.42
C ILE A 45 16.06 -1.55 5.54
N ASP A 46 16.88 -0.49 5.42
CA ASP A 46 17.83 -0.10 6.46
C ASP A 46 17.10 0.16 7.79
N LEU A 47 17.52 -0.51 8.85
CA LEU A 47 16.91 -0.38 10.19
C LEU A 47 17.03 1.02 10.78
N LYS A 48 18.01 1.80 10.32
CA LYS A 48 18.28 3.16 10.78
C LYS A 48 17.66 4.24 9.88
N PHE A 49 16.86 3.87 8.88
CA PHE A 49 16.30 4.87 7.97
C PHE A 49 15.58 6.01 8.71
N ASN A 50 14.91 5.68 9.82
CA ASN A 50 14.20 6.67 10.64
C ASN A 50 15.10 7.61 11.46
N GLU A 51 16.43 7.43 11.45
CA GLU A 51 17.39 8.30 12.09
C GLU A 51 18.06 9.24 11.07
N THR A 52 18.04 8.86 9.79
CA THR A 52 18.83 9.50 8.74
C THR A 52 18.00 9.99 7.56
N THR A 53 16.70 9.69 7.53
CA THR A 53 15.86 9.92 6.36
C THR A 53 14.51 10.52 6.74
N ASP A 54 14.21 11.69 6.21
CA ASP A 54 12.86 12.25 6.24
C ASP A 54 12.07 11.71 5.05
N ILE A 55 10.77 11.53 5.25
CA ILE A 55 9.84 11.02 4.24
C ILE A 55 8.72 12.03 4.03
N HIS A 56 8.41 12.30 2.76
CA HIS A 56 7.25 13.08 2.39
C HIS A 56 6.29 12.20 1.57
N VAL A 57 5.07 12.06 2.05
CA VAL A 57 3.96 11.41 1.33
C VAL A 57 2.99 12.49 0.86
N HIS A 58 2.73 12.50 -0.44
CA HIS A 58 1.81 13.43 -1.08
C HIS A 58 0.70 12.66 -1.80
N VAL A 59 -0.53 13.12 -1.63
CA VAL A 59 -1.68 12.60 -2.39
C VAL A 59 -2.19 13.72 -3.30
N PRO A 60 -1.88 13.69 -4.61
CA PRO A 60 -2.26 14.72 -5.56
C PRO A 60 -3.75 15.02 -5.65
N ALA A 61 -4.12 16.06 -6.40
CA ALA A 61 -5.43 16.70 -6.44
C ALA A 61 -5.76 17.39 -5.10
N GLY A 62 -4.86 18.28 -4.67
CA GLY A 62 -4.93 18.99 -3.38
C GLY A 62 -6.13 19.90 -3.19
N ALA A 63 -6.89 20.21 -4.24
CA ALA A 63 -8.16 20.95 -4.12
C ALA A 63 -9.33 20.07 -3.60
N ILE A 64 -9.16 18.74 -3.58
CA ILE A 64 -10.19 17.78 -3.16
C ILE A 64 -9.78 17.19 -1.80
N PRO A 65 -10.53 17.45 -0.73
CA PRO A 65 -10.31 16.80 0.56
C PRO A 65 -10.43 15.28 0.45
N LYS A 66 -9.53 14.56 1.11
CA LYS A 66 -9.49 13.09 1.11
C LYS A 66 -9.39 12.60 2.54
N ASP A 67 -10.22 11.64 2.89
CA ASP A 67 -10.18 11.02 4.20
C ASP A 67 -10.57 9.54 4.13
N GLY A 68 -10.33 8.82 5.23
CA GLY A 68 -10.67 7.42 5.42
C GLY A 68 -9.46 6.48 5.47
N PRO A 69 -9.66 5.28 6.03
CA PRO A 69 -8.57 4.34 6.31
C PRO A 69 -8.22 3.45 5.11
N SER A 70 -9.03 3.42 4.05
CA SER A 70 -8.94 2.46 2.95
C SER A 70 -7.69 2.62 2.04
N ALA A 71 -6.91 3.68 2.23
CA ALA A 71 -5.63 3.90 1.56
C ALA A 71 -4.44 3.26 2.30
N GLY A 72 -4.65 2.61 3.44
CA GLY A 72 -3.58 2.05 4.28
C GLY A 72 -2.64 1.12 3.52
N VAL A 73 -3.18 0.20 2.72
CA VAL A 73 -2.35 -0.70 1.90
C VAL A 73 -1.51 0.05 0.88
N SER A 74 -2.05 1.11 0.27
CA SER A 74 -1.32 1.95 -0.69
C SER A 74 -0.21 2.74 -0.02
N MET A 75 -0.44 3.24 1.18
CA MET A 75 0.58 3.94 1.98
C MET A 75 1.74 3.00 2.32
N VAL A 76 1.47 1.79 2.81
CA VAL A 76 2.51 0.79 3.09
C VAL A 76 3.28 0.44 1.81
N THR A 77 2.57 0.18 0.72
CA THR A 77 3.17 -0.20 -0.57
C THR A 77 4.11 0.89 -1.08
N SER A 78 3.67 2.15 -1.04
CA SER A 78 4.48 3.30 -1.45
C SER A 78 5.73 3.46 -0.58
N LEU A 79 5.61 3.33 0.74
CA LEU A 79 6.73 3.42 1.67
C LEU A 79 7.73 2.28 1.51
N VAL A 80 7.24 1.05 1.36
CA VAL A 80 8.11 -0.13 1.14
C VAL A 80 8.85 -0.01 -0.19
N SER A 81 8.15 0.36 -1.25
CA SER A 81 8.76 0.60 -2.58
C SER A 81 9.88 1.64 -2.51
N LEU A 82 9.60 2.80 -1.89
CA LEU A 82 10.55 3.90 -1.72
C LEU A 82 11.80 3.48 -0.93
N LEU A 83 11.59 2.82 0.21
CA LEU A 83 12.67 2.53 1.16
C LEU A 83 13.49 1.30 0.78
N SER A 84 12.91 0.37 0.02
CA SER A 84 13.60 -0.81 -0.53
C SER A 84 14.19 -0.58 -1.92
N ASP A 85 13.97 0.59 -2.51
CA ASP A 85 14.33 0.93 -3.89
C ASP A 85 13.80 -0.11 -4.92
N THR A 86 12.61 -0.67 -4.64
CA THR A 86 11.95 -1.66 -5.48
C THR A 86 10.67 -1.07 -6.07
N PRO A 87 10.54 -0.94 -7.41
CA PRO A 87 9.40 -0.27 -8.02
C PRO A 87 8.09 -1.01 -7.82
N VAL A 88 7.00 -0.26 -7.72
CA VAL A 88 5.63 -0.81 -7.75
C VAL A 88 5.31 -1.24 -9.18
N LYS A 89 4.64 -2.38 -9.32
CA LYS A 89 4.12 -2.89 -10.59
C LYS A 89 3.14 -1.89 -11.21
N GLU A 90 3.27 -1.66 -12.52
CA GLU A 90 2.37 -0.78 -13.25
C GLU A 90 0.94 -1.33 -13.35
N LYS A 91 -0.03 -0.42 -13.48
CA LYS A 91 -1.46 -0.74 -13.70
C LYS A 91 -2.10 -1.63 -12.63
N VAL A 92 -1.56 -1.59 -11.42
CA VAL A 92 -2.14 -2.22 -10.24
C VAL A 92 -2.78 -1.13 -9.37
N ALA A 93 -4.04 -1.34 -9.00
CA ALA A 93 -4.71 -0.58 -7.95
C ALA A 93 -4.90 -1.44 -6.71
N MET A 94 -5.05 -0.79 -5.57
CA MET A 94 -5.27 -1.49 -4.31
C MET A 94 -6.10 -0.65 -3.37
N THR A 95 -6.81 -1.31 -2.47
CA THR A 95 -7.53 -0.67 -1.37
C THR A 95 -7.61 -1.63 -0.19
N GLY A 96 -7.55 -1.10 1.01
CA GLY A 96 -7.63 -1.87 2.24
C GLY A 96 -7.15 -1.03 3.43
N GLU A 97 -7.81 -1.20 4.55
CA GLU A 97 -7.31 -0.71 5.83
C GLU A 97 -6.26 -1.67 6.37
N ILE A 98 -5.29 -1.16 7.10
CA ILE A 98 -4.22 -1.96 7.70
C ILE A 98 -4.27 -1.92 9.22
N THR A 99 -3.80 -2.99 9.84
CA THR A 99 -3.49 -3.02 11.27
C THR A 99 -1.97 -2.95 11.49
N LEU A 100 -1.55 -2.58 12.70
CA LEU A 100 -0.12 -2.61 13.08
C LEU A 100 0.49 -4.02 13.04
N ARG A 101 -0.33 -5.06 12.98
CA ARG A 101 0.09 -6.47 12.83
C ARG A 101 0.21 -6.89 11.37
N GLY A 102 -0.19 -6.02 10.44
CA GLY A 102 -0.12 -6.29 9.01
C GLY A 102 -1.34 -7.00 8.42
N ASN A 103 -2.45 -7.09 9.16
CA ASN A 103 -3.70 -7.59 8.60
C ASN A 103 -4.33 -6.55 7.68
N VAL A 104 -4.98 -7.01 6.63
CA VAL A 104 -5.76 -6.18 5.70
C VAL A 104 -7.24 -6.32 6.04
N LEU A 105 -7.85 -5.21 6.47
CA LEU A 105 -9.25 -5.17 6.86
C LEU A 105 -10.15 -4.79 5.68
N PRO A 106 -11.43 -5.25 5.69
CA PRO A 106 -12.39 -4.95 4.66
C PRO A 106 -12.72 -3.45 4.59
N ILE A 107 -13.15 -3.02 3.40
CA ILE A 107 -13.53 -1.63 3.11
C ILE A 107 -14.92 -1.56 2.49
N GLY A 108 -15.48 -0.38 2.47
CA GLY A 108 -16.74 -0.09 1.74
C GLY A 108 -16.50 0.42 0.32
N GLY A 109 -17.56 0.45 -0.48
CA GLY A 109 -17.56 1.04 -1.81
C GLY A 109 -16.73 0.25 -2.84
N VAL A 110 -16.73 -1.07 -2.77
CA VAL A 110 -15.98 -1.94 -3.70
C VAL A 110 -16.42 -1.72 -5.14
N LYS A 111 -17.71 -1.68 -5.40
CA LYS A 111 -18.28 -1.47 -6.74
C LYS A 111 -17.76 -0.17 -7.37
N GLU A 112 -17.84 0.94 -6.63
CA GLU A 112 -17.43 2.26 -7.08
C GLU A 112 -15.92 2.30 -7.32
N LYS A 113 -15.12 1.74 -6.41
CA LYS A 113 -13.66 1.68 -6.51
C LYS A 113 -13.21 0.85 -7.71
N VAL A 114 -13.80 -0.32 -7.91
CA VAL A 114 -13.49 -1.21 -9.04
C VAL A 114 -13.88 -0.56 -10.36
N THR A 115 -15.06 0.06 -10.44
CA THR A 115 -15.51 0.77 -11.64
C THR A 115 -14.59 1.96 -11.97
N ALA A 116 -14.16 2.71 -10.96
CA ALA A 116 -13.22 3.82 -11.15
C ALA A 116 -11.85 3.34 -11.62
N ALA A 117 -11.37 2.22 -11.08
CA ALA A 117 -10.10 1.63 -11.50
C ALA A 117 -10.16 1.15 -12.97
N HIS A 118 -11.24 0.48 -13.36
CA HIS A 118 -11.47 0.06 -14.74
C HIS A 118 -11.46 1.25 -15.71
N ARG A 119 -12.17 2.33 -15.38
CA ARG A 119 -12.19 3.58 -16.19
C ARG A 119 -10.82 4.23 -16.33
N ALA A 120 -9.96 4.08 -15.33
CA ALA A 120 -8.58 4.58 -15.35
C ALA A 120 -7.59 3.68 -16.09
N GLY A 121 -8.06 2.58 -16.70
CA GLY A 121 -7.22 1.65 -17.44
C GLY A 121 -6.38 0.71 -16.59
N ILE A 122 -6.71 0.57 -15.30
CA ILE A 122 -6.12 -0.43 -14.41
C ILE A 122 -6.46 -1.84 -14.92
N LYS A 123 -5.56 -2.78 -14.70
CA LYS A 123 -5.72 -4.17 -15.12
C LYS A 123 -5.81 -5.15 -13.96
N GLU A 124 -5.19 -4.81 -12.85
CA GLU A 124 -5.15 -5.65 -11.65
C GLU A 124 -5.59 -4.86 -10.43
N ILE A 125 -6.44 -5.46 -9.61
CA ILE A 125 -6.94 -4.84 -8.37
C ILE A 125 -6.69 -5.78 -7.20
N ILE A 126 -6.08 -5.24 -6.15
CA ILE A 126 -5.88 -5.94 -4.88
C ILE A 126 -6.96 -5.45 -3.91
N LEU A 127 -7.77 -6.38 -3.42
CA LEU A 127 -8.86 -6.15 -2.46
C LEU A 127 -8.62 -6.95 -1.18
N PRO A 128 -9.18 -6.52 -0.05
CA PRO A 128 -9.22 -7.36 1.14
C PRO A 128 -9.97 -8.67 0.88
N ASP A 129 -9.48 -9.78 1.43
CA ASP A 129 -10.09 -11.10 1.23
C ASP A 129 -11.57 -11.15 1.66
N HIS A 130 -11.94 -10.44 2.71
CA HIS A 130 -13.32 -10.33 3.17
C HIS A 130 -14.26 -9.58 2.23
N ASN A 131 -13.72 -8.85 1.24
CA ASN A 131 -14.51 -8.17 0.21
C ASN A 131 -14.79 -9.03 -1.04
N ARG A 132 -14.44 -10.33 -1.05
CA ARG A 132 -14.74 -11.23 -2.19
C ARG A 132 -16.22 -11.21 -2.57
N LYS A 133 -17.10 -11.26 -1.58
CA LYS A 133 -18.55 -11.26 -1.77
C LYS A 133 -19.06 -9.98 -2.46
N ASP A 134 -18.38 -8.86 -2.25
CA ASP A 134 -18.81 -7.57 -2.80
C ASP A 134 -18.56 -7.46 -4.31
N LEU A 135 -17.85 -8.44 -4.91
CA LEU A 135 -17.72 -8.53 -6.37
C LEU A 135 -19.01 -8.90 -7.08
N GLU A 136 -19.98 -9.48 -6.38
CA GLU A 136 -21.32 -9.80 -6.93
C GLU A 136 -22.03 -8.53 -7.39
N ASP A 137 -21.74 -7.37 -6.77
CA ASP A 137 -22.30 -6.07 -7.11
C ASP A 137 -21.58 -5.36 -8.27
N VAL A 138 -20.40 -5.87 -8.69
CA VAL A 138 -19.62 -5.27 -9.78
C VAL A 138 -20.22 -5.69 -11.13
N PRO A 139 -20.48 -4.73 -12.06
CA PRO A 139 -20.99 -5.06 -13.37
C PRO A 139 -20.11 -6.08 -14.12
N ALA A 140 -20.72 -7.12 -14.70
CA ALA A 140 -19.99 -8.21 -15.35
C ALA A 140 -19.07 -7.74 -16.49
N ASN A 141 -19.46 -6.68 -17.20
CA ASN A 141 -18.63 -6.07 -18.25
C ASN A 141 -17.38 -5.36 -17.71
N VAL A 142 -17.40 -4.94 -16.45
CA VAL A 142 -16.23 -4.37 -15.76
C VAL A 142 -15.37 -5.48 -15.19
N ALA A 143 -15.99 -6.44 -14.51
CA ALA A 143 -15.28 -7.53 -13.84
C ALA A 143 -14.44 -8.39 -14.80
N LYS A 144 -14.96 -8.68 -16.01
CA LYS A 144 -14.25 -9.49 -17.02
C LYS A 144 -12.94 -8.90 -17.53
N ASP A 145 -12.77 -7.59 -17.45
CA ASP A 145 -11.60 -6.86 -17.96
C ASP A 145 -10.47 -6.71 -16.92
N LEU A 146 -10.72 -7.18 -15.70
CA LEU A 146 -9.87 -7.00 -14.53
C LEU A 146 -9.43 -8.33 -13.92
N THR A 147 -8.21 -8.36 -13.42
CA THR A 147 -7.72 -9.44 -12.56
C THR A 147 -7.84 -9.03 -11.10
N PHE A 148 -8.53 -9.84 -10.30
CA PHE A 148 -8.72 -9.59 -8.87
C PHE A 148 -7.75 -10.44 -8.05
N HIS A 149 -7.07 -9.79 -7.12
CA HIS A 149 -6.25 -10.41 -6.11
C HIS A 149 -6.84 -10.12 -4.74
N PHE A 150 -6.78 -11.09 -3.83
CA PHE A 150 -7.35 -10.97 -2.49
C PHE A 150 -6.26 -11.13 -1.45
N ALA A 151 -6.15 -10.14 -0.57
CA ALA A 151 -5.13 -10.07 0.44
C ALA A 151 -5.73 -10.20 1.85
N LYS A 152 -5.12 -11.03 2.67
CA LYS A 152 -5.39 -11.13 4.12
C LYS A 152 -4.37 -10.33 4.93
N GLU A 153 -3.15 -10.27 4.41
CA GLU A 153 -2.01 -9.61 5.03
C GLU A 153 -1.30 -8.70 4.03
N ILE A 154 -0.54 -7.74 4.56
CA ILE A 154 0.29 -6.83 3.74
C ILE A 154 1.30 -7.59 2.87
N LYS A 155 1.78 -8.75 3.32
CA LYS A 155 2.67 -9.59 2.50
C LYS A 155 2.03 -10.03 1.20
N ASP A 156 0.72 -10.33 1.22
CA ASP A 156 -0.02 -10.71 0.01
C ASP A 156 -0.04 -9.54 -0.97
N VAL A 157 -0.31 -8.33 -0.46
CA VAL A 157 -0.30 -7.08 -1.25
C VAL A 157 1.08 -6.85 -1.87
N LEU A 158 2.15 -6.91 -1.06
CA LEU A 158 3.51 -6.63 -1.50
C LEU A 158 4.04 -7.66 -2.51
N ASN A 159 3.66 -8.93 -2.38
CA ASN A 159 4.04 -9.98 -3.34
C ASN A 159 3.52 -9.67 -4.75
N ILE A 160 2.37 -9.01 -4.86
CA ILE A 160 1.74 -8.65 -6.12
C ILE A 160 2.24 -7.29 -6.59
N ALA A 161 2.19 -6.28 -5.71
CA ALA A 161 2.43 -4.89 -6.05
C ALA A 161 3.92 -4.50 -6.13
N VAL A 162 4.78 -5.15 -5.34
CA VAL A 162 6.24 -4.88 -5.28
C VAL A 162 7.00 -6.21 -5.43
N PRO A 163 7.03 -6.80 -6.64
CA PRO A 163 7.64 -8.10 -6.86
C PRO A 163 9.10 -8.14 -6.47
N GLY A 164 9.48 -9.10 -5.66
CA GLY A 164 10.87 -9.29 -5.21
C GLY A 164 11.18 -8.75 -3.83
N VAL A 165 10.37 -7.83 -3.28
CA VAL A 165 10.61 -7.27 -1.93
C VAL A 165 10.54 -8.36 -0.84
N VAL A 166 9.62 -9.30 -0.95
CA VAL A 166 9.44 -10.39 0.03
C VAL A 166 10.44 -11.54 -0.18
N LYS A 167 11.09 -11.64 -1.33
CA LYS A 167 12.09 -12.69 -1.62
C LYS A 167 13.42 -12.49 -0.88
N VAL A 168 13.72 -11.29 -0.41
CA VAL A 168 14.92 -10.99 0.38
C VAL A 168 14.90 -11.74 1.71
N LEU A 169 13.73 -12.04 2.27
CA LEU A 169 13.55 -12.76 3.53
C LEU A 169 14.04 -14.21 3.50
N ASN A 170 13.91 -14.89 2.38
CA ASN A 170 14.29 -16.30 2.29
C ASN A 170 15.81 -16.52 2.19
N LYS A 171 16.58 -15.51 1.78
CA LYS A 171 18.05 -15.61 1.70
C LYS A 171 18.74 -15.42 3.06
N SER A 172 18.18 -14.60 3.94
CA SER A 172 18.78 -14.35 5.26
C SER A 172 18.59 -15.52 6.24
N LYS A 173 17.53 -16.33 6.07
CA LYS A 173 17.33 -17.53 6.93
C LYS A 173 18.25 -18.70 6.57
N ASN A 174 18.79 -18.75 5.36
CA ASN A 174 19.70 -19.84 4.93
C ASN A 174 21.18 -19.54 5.18
N SER A 175 21.57 -18.29 5.47
CA SER A 175 22.96 -17.97 5.80
C SER A 175 23.30 -18.08 7.30
N SER A 176 22.29 -18.33 8.15
CA SER A 176 22.47 -18.52 9.61
C SER A 176 22.53 -20.01 10.04
N LYS A 177 22.60 -20.92 9.06
CA LYS A 177 22.77 -22.37 9.30
C LYS A 177 24.01 -22.89 8.56
N LYS A 178 25.17 -22.32 8.88
CA LYS A 178 26.47 -22.95 8.63
C LYS A 178 27.40 -22.67 9.80
#